data_1d8307187dfc9c44c7ad6ab9e6268f54
#
_entry.id   1d8307187dfc9c44c7ad6ab9e6268f54
#
_cell.length_a   1.000
_cell.length_b   1.000
_cell.length_c   1.000
_cell.angle_alpha   90.00
_cell.angle_beta   90.00
_cell.angle_gamma   90.00
#
_symmetry.space_group_name_H-M   'P 1'
#
loop_
_entity.id
_entity.type
_entity.pdbx_description
1 polymer ?
#
loop_
_entity_poly.entity_id
_entity_poly.type
_entity_poly.pdbx_seq_one_letter_code
_entity_poly.pdbx_strand_id
1 'polypeptide(L)'
;KLLLFELYERTSQYLDDPESLDQHPQATRAGVFKALHGELPVIDIESHLRFMPEDYLLTAHSEEVALHIRLIRSLKDKPFILHHEFNEEGKFHNLTLSCVSGQESFKKLVGVLTAKSLNILGAHIYLKKDGYVIVSVQVEENEVATGDNFETWKEIKLNLSDLFSKKTSLQKMMRSRTRYAGEKKGSYEAIVPRVQVEKETADTFTVIRVEARDHL
;
A
#
# COMPACT_ATOMS: atom_id res chain seq x y z
N LYS A 1 7.81 13.27 -6.88
CA LYS A 1 9.08 13.71 -6.22
C LYS A 1 9.61 12.67 -5.24
N LEU A 2 8.75 12.06 -4.41
CA LEU A 2 9.17 11.07 -3.40
C LEU A 2 9.82 9.85 -4.05
N LEU A 3 9.17 9.25 -5.05
CA LEU A 3 9.69 8.08 -5.77
C LEU A 3 11.07 8.34 -6.40
N LEU A 4 11.27 9.53 -6.97
CA LEU A 4 12.57 9.92 -7.54
C LEU A 4 13.64 10.12 -6.46
N PHE A 5 13.24 10.61 -5.30
CA PHE A 5 14.14 10.77 -4.16
C PHE A 5 14.55 9.40 -3.61
N GLU A 6 13.60 8.50 -3.39
CA GLU A 6 13.90 7.13 -2.95
C GLU A 6 14.77 6.36 -3.96
N LEU A 7 14.48 6.52 -5.25
CA LEU A 7 15.31 5.92 -6.31
C LEU A 7 16.71 6.50 -6.31
N TYR A 8 16.85 7.82 -6.16
CA TYR A 8 18.13 8.51 -6.08
C TYR A 8 18.93 8.03 -4.85
N GLU A 9 18.33 8.03 -3.67
CA GLU A 9 18.96 7.59 -2.42
C GLU A 9 19.46 6.14 -2.54
N ARG A 10 18.59 5.23 -3.01
CA ARG A 10 18.97 3.82 -3.20
C ARG A 10 20.06 3.64 -4.25
N THR A 11 19.98 4.40 -5.35
CA THR A 11 21.01 4.35 -6.40
C THR A 11 22.34 4.91 -5.92
N SER A 12 22.30 6.02 -5.17
CA SER A 12 23.49 6.62 -4.57
C SER A 12 24.16 5.66 -3.59
N GLN A 13 23.38 5.06 -2.68
CA GLN A 13 23.88 4.06 -1.74
C GLN A 13 24.51 2.86 -2.45
N TYR A 14 23.87 2.37 -3.52
CA TYR A 14 24.43 1.26 -4.31
C TYR A 14 25.73 1.62 -5.00
N LEU A 15 25.86 2.85 -5.51
CA LEU A 15 27.08 3.30 -6.19
C LEU A 15 28.21 3.55 -5.19
N ASP A 16 27.89 4.01 -3.97
CA ASP A 16 28.87 4.30 -2.92
C ASP A 16 29.35 3.01 -2.20
N ASP A 17 28.45 2.05 -1.98
CA ASP A 17 28.75 0.77 -1.34
C ASP A 17 27.80 -0.35 -1.85
N PRO A 18 28.19 -1.06 -2.93
CA PRO A 18 27.42 -2.17 -3.48
C PRO A 18 27.13 -3.31 -2.49
N GLU A 19 28.02 -3.52 -1.50
CA GLU A 19 27.85 -4.55 -0.48
C GLU A 19 26.80 -4.17 0.58
N SER A 20 26.46 -2.88 0.69
CA SER A 20 25.46 -2.40 1.65
C SER A 20 24.06 -2.93 1.35
N LEU A 21 23.73 -3.19 0.09
CA LEU A 21 22.44 -3.79 -0.29
C LEU A 21 22.29 -5.23 0.19
N ASP A 22 23.37 -6.01 0.19
CA ASP A 22 23.35 -7.39 0.69
C ASP A 22 23.19 -7.44 2.22
N GLN A 23 23.62 -6.38 2.91
CA GLN A 23 23.49 -6.24 4.36
C GLN A 23 22.14 -5.65 4.78
N HIS A 24 21.45 -4.94 3.89
CA HIS A 24 20.17 -4.26 4.18
C HIS A 24 19.10 -5.20 4.74
N PRO A 25 18.80 -6.38 4.16
CA PRO A 25 17.80 -7.29 4.71
C PRO A 25 18.15 -7.79 6.11
N GLN A 26 19.45 -8.00 6.40
CA GLN A 26 19.91 -8.44 7.72
C GLN A 26 19.77 -7.32 8.76
N ALA A 27 20.09 -6.07 8.38
CA ALA A 27 19.91 -4.90 9.23
C ALA A 27 18.41 -4.65 9.51
N THR A 28 17.56 -4.72 8.47
CA THR A 28 16.11 -4.63 8.60
C THR A 28 15.59 -5.71 9.55
N ARG A 29 16.01 -6.96 9.37
CA ARG A 29 15.64 -8.08 10.23
C ARG A 29 16.04 -7.82 11.68
N ALA A 30 17.26 -7.40 11.96
CA ALA A 30 17.74 -7.07 13.30
C ALA A 30 16.92 -5.93 13.93
N GLY A 31 16.58 -4.90 13.14
CA GLY A 31 15.69 -3.80 13.54
C GLY A 31 14.30 -4.29 13.96
N VAL A 32 13.70 -5.22 13.20
CA VAL A 32 12.40 -5.83 13.54
C VAL A 32 12.44 -6.52 14.90
N PHE A 33 13.47 -7.35 15.14
CA PHE A 33 13.63 -8.00 16.45
C PHE A 33 13.78 -7.01 17.59
N LYS A 34 14.52 -5.92 17.36
CA LYS A 34 14.67 -4.85 18.34
C LYS A 34 13.35 -4.12 18.60
N ALA A 35 12.60 -3.79 17.56
CA ALA A 35 11.31 -3.08 17.65
C ALA A 35 10.21 -3.90 18.35
N LEU A 36 10.28 -5.23 18.29
CA LEU A 36 9.31 -6.15 18.89
C LEU A 36 9.83 -6.84 20.14
N HIS A 37 11.02 -6.45 20.62
CA HIS A 37 11.62 -7.05 21.80
C HIS A 37 10.72 -6.89 23.04
N GLY A 38 10.42 -8.01 23.70
CA GLY A 38 9.55 -8.03 24.88
C GLY A 38 8.04 -7.95 24.57
N GLU A 39 7.66 -7.63 23.34
CA GLU A 39 6.26 -7.59 22.90
C GLU A 39 5.82 -8.95 22.33
N LEU A 40 6.68 -9.58 21.54
CA LEU A 40 6.38 -10.83 20.84
C LEU A 40 7.47 -11.88 21.03
N PRO A 41 7.08 -13.18 21.08
CA PRO A 41 8.05 -14.26 21.02
C PRO A 41 8.84 -14.25 19.71
N VAL A 42 10.12 -14.55 19.78
CA VAL A 42 11.01 -14.64 18.61
C VAL A 42 10.45 -15.57 17.53
N ILE A 43 9.85 -16.68 17.94
CA ILE A 43 9.28 -17.67 17.01
C ILE A 43 8.14 -17.10 16.15
N ASP A 44 7.37 -16.16 16.68
CA ASP A 44 6.27 -15.52 15.95
C ASP A 44 6.82 -14.55 14.90
N ILE A 45 7.86 -13.79 15.24
CA ILE A 45 8.55 -12.89 14.31
C ILE A 45 9.18 -13.70 13.18
N GLU A 46 9.93 -14.76 13.52
CA GLU A 46 10.54 -15.67 12.55
C GLU A 46 9.52 -16.32 11.62
N SER A 47 8.39 -16.77 12.18
CA SER A 47 7.30 -17.34 11.40
C SER A 47 6.73 -16.34 10.41
N HIS A 48 6.53 -15.08 10.82
CA HIS A 48 6.07 -14.04 9.92
C HIS A 48 7.03 -13.84 8.75
N LEU A 49 8.32 -13.60 9.05
CA LEU A 49 9.34 -13.30 8.05
C LEU A 49 9.52 -14.46 7.06
N ARG A 50 9.48 -15.71 7.52
CA ARG A 50 9.61 -16.90 6.66
C ARG A 50 8.51 -17.03 5.61
N PHE A 51 7.29 -16.56 5.90
CA PHE A 51 6.16 -16.62 4.96
C PHE A 51 6.06 -15.40 4.05
N MET A 52 6.89 -14.38 4.23
CA MET A 52 6.91 -13.20 3.35
C MET A 52 7.65 -13.47 2.03
N PRO A 53 7.42 -12.66 0.99
CA PRO A 53 8.22 -12.66 -0.23
C PRO A 53 9.70 -12.36 0.05
N GLU A 54 10.58 -12.79 -0.83
CA GLU A 54 12.04 -12.65 -0.67
C GLU A 54 12.49 -11.18 -0.68
N ASP A 55 11.82 -10.34 -1.45
CA ASP A 55 12.09 -8.90 -1.58
C ASP A 55 11.50 -8.05 -0.43
N TYR A 56 10.73 -8.66 0.47
CA TYR A 56 10.05 -7.93 1.54
C TYR A 56 10.98 -7.11 2.42
N LEU A 57 12.08 -7.70 2.89
CA LEU A 57 13.06 -7.01 3.74
C LEU A 57 13.95 -6.05 2.98
N LEU A 58 13.91 -6.08 1.64
CA LEU A 58 14.56 -5.09 0.78
C LEU A 58 13.72 -3.82 0.59
N THR A 59 12.40 -3.95 0.69
CA THR A 59 11.46 -2.89 0.34
C THR A 59 10.77 -2.25 1.53
N ALA A 60 10.66 -2.96 2.66
CA ALA A 60 10.02 -2.46 3.88
C ALA A 60 11.05 -2.13 4.97
N HIS A 61 10.85 -1.03 5.68
CA HIS A 61 11.66 -0.65 6.84
C HIS A 61 11.29 -1.47 8.09
N SER A 62 12.19 -1.55 9.06
CA SER A 62 12.02 -2.37 10.27
C SER A 62 10.77 -2.02 11.08
N GLU A 63 10.44 -0.74 11.20
CA GLU A 63 9.24 -0.25 11.89
C GLU A 63 7.97 -0.63 11.14
N GLU A 64 7.98 -0.54 9.80
CA GLU A 64 6.88 -0.97 8.94
C GLU A 64 6.64 -2.48 9.06
N VAL A 65 7.71 -3.28 9.01
CA VAL A 65 7.62 -4.73 9.22
C VAL A 65 7.04 -5.05 10.60
N ALA A 66 7.50 -4.36 11.65
CA ALA A 66 6.97 -4.53 13.00
C ALA A 66 5.47 -4.19 13.08
N LEU A 67 5.04 -3.11 12.41
CA LEU A 67 3.63 -2.75 12.27
C LEU A 67 2.85 -3.87 11.55
N HIS A 68 3.36 -4.39 10.44
CA HIS A 68 2.72 -5.47 9.69
C HIS A 68 2.47 -6.71 10.57
N ILE A 69 3.45 -7.10 11.39
CA ILE A 69 3.32 -8.22 12.33
C ILE A 69 2.21 -7.94 13.35
N ARG A 70 2.18 -6.74 13.95
CA ARG A 70 1.14 -6.35 14.91
C ARG A 70 -0.26 -6.39 14.29
N LEU A 71 -0.40 -5.87 13.06
CA LEU A 71 -1.69 -5.83 12.34
C LEU A 71 -2.20 -7.24 12.04
N ILE A 72 -1.34 -8.14 11.52
CA ILE A 72 -1.73 -9.53 11.24
C ILE A 72 -2.14 -10.24 12.53
N ARG A 73 -1.39 -10.09 13.62
CA ARG A 73 -1.78 -10.69 14.92
C ARG A 73 -3.10 -10.17 15.45
N SER A 74 -3.39 -8.90 15.19
CA SER A 74 -4.64 -8.26 15.64
C SER A 74 -5.83 -8.58 14.73
N LEU A 75 -5.58 -9.19 13.58
CA LEU A 75 -6.63 -9.47 12.59
C LEU A 75 -7.65 -10.48 13.14
N LYS A 76 -7.18 -11.58 13.77
CA LYS A 76 -8.05 -12.64 14.32
C LYS A 76 -9.21 -12.98 13.38
N ASP A 77 -10.46 -12.78 13.86
CA ASP A 77 -11.71 -13.03 13.11
C ASP A 77 -12.21 -11.82 12.29
N LYS A 78 -11.44 -10.74 12.23
CA LYS A 78 -11.82 -9.55 11.46
C LYS A 78 -11.52 -9.78 9.99
N PRO A 79 -12.40 -9.31 9.06
CA PRO A 79 -12.16 -9.45 7.63
C PRO A 79 -10.96 -8.63 7.15
N PHE A 80 -10.65 -7.54 7.84
CA PHE A 80 -9.49 -6.68 7.59
C PHE A 80 -9.19 -5.81 8.82
N ILE A 81 -7.98 -5.27 8.83
CA ILE A 81 -7.57 -4.14 9.68
C ILE A 81 -7.00 -3.08 8.77
N LEU A 82 -7.38 -1.82 9.00
CA LEU A 82 -6.81 -0.64 8.37
C LEU A 82 -6.11 0.18 9.45
N HIS A 83 -4.81 0.37 9.31
CA HIS A 83 -4.02 1.33 10.05
C HIS A 83 -3.83 2.60 9.22
N HIS A 84 -3.87 3.75 9.85
CA HIS A 84 -3.67 5.05 9.24
C HIS A 84 -2.71 5.86 10.10
N GLU A 85 -1.74 6.48 9.46
CA GLU A 85 -0.76 7.37 10.06
C GLU A 85 -0.50 8.56 9.14
N PHE A 86 -0.43 9.76 9.69
CA PHE A 86 -0.06 10.95 8.94
C PHE A 86 1.44 11.25 9.12
N ASN A 87 2.13 11.41 8.01
CA ASN A 87 3.52 11.83 7.99
C ASN A 87 3.59 13.36 7.86
N GLU A 88 3.95 14.03 8.94
CA GLU A 88 3.99 15.49 9.00
C GLU A 88 5.11 16.10 8.13
N GLU A 89 6.24 15.41 8.01
CA GLU A 89 7.37 15.90 7.22
C GLU A 89 7.10 15.81 5.72
N GLY A 90 6.60 14.67 5.28
CA GLY A 90 6.31 14.40 3.86
C GLY A 90 4.96 14.90 3.39
N LYS A 91 4.06 15.33 4.30
CA LYS A 91 2.69 15.76 3.99
C LYS A 91 1.90 14.72 3.21
N PHE A 92 1.94 13.48 3.67
CA PHE A 92 1.19 12.36 3.11
C PHE A 92 0.68 11.43 4.21
N HIS A 93 -0.31 10.62 3.87
CA HIS A 93 -0.89 9.63 4.75
C HIS A 93 -0.41 8.23 4.37
N ASN A 94 0.07 7.47 5.35
CA ASN A 94 0.37 6.06 5.21
C ASN A 94 -0.86 5.24 5.63
N LEU A 95 -1.33 4.38 4.73
CA LEU A 95 -2.40 3.43 5.00
C LEU A 95 -1.87 2.01 4.88
N THR A 96 -2.05 1.20 5.90
CA THR A 96 -1.71 -0.22 5.86
C THR A 96 -2.95 -1.06 6.08
N LEU A 97 -3.37 -1.78 5.04
CA LEU A 97 -4.46 -2.74 5.08
C LEU A 97 -3.90 -4.15 5.25
N SER A 98 -4.34 -4.85 6.27
CA SER A 98 -4.06 -6.29 6.44
C SER A 98 -5.35 -7.08 6.40
N CYS A 99 -5.38 -8.19 5.67
CA CYS A 99 -6.55 -9.07 5.57
C CYS A 99 -6.14 -10.52 5.26
N VAL A 100 -7.08 -11.45 5.45
CA VAL A 100 -6.94 -12.82 4.95
C VAL A 100 -7.29 -12.83 3.47
N SER A 101 -6.47 -13.51 2.69
CA SER A 101 -6.49 -13.68 1.25
C SER A 101 -7.76 -13.22 0.50
N GLY A 102 -7.55 -12.28 -0.39
CA GLY A 102 -8.50 -11.96 -1.44
C GLY A 102 -7.80 -11.10 -2.47
N GLN A 103 -7.69 -11.60 -3.70
CA GLN A 103 -7.09 -10.88 -4.84
C GLN A 103 -7.72 -9.48 -5.08
N GLU A 104 -8.84 -9.19 -4.40
CA GLU A 104 -9.54 -7.92 -4.52
C GLU A 104 -9.25 -6.91 -3.40
N SER A 105 -8.41 -7.24 -2.41
CA SER A 105 -8.17 -6.35 -1.26
C SER A 105 -7.56 -5.03 -1.70
N PHE A 106 -6.56 -5.07 -2.56
CA PHE A 106 -5.96 -3.90 -3.17
C PHE A 106 -6.99 -3.09 -3.98
N LYS A 107 -7.75 -3.78 -4.86
CA LYS A 107 -8.80 -3.15 -5.66
C LYS A 107 -9.86 -2.47 -4.81
N LYS A 108 -10.25 -3.07 -3.67
CA LYS A 108 -11.20 -2.47 -2.73
C LYS A 108 -10.62 -1.21 -2.09
N LEU A 109 -9.38 -1.27 -1.60
CA LEU A 109 -8.72 -0.11 -0.98
C LEU A 109 -8.58 1.04 -1.98
N VAL A 110 -7.96 0.79 -3.13
CA VAL A 110 -7.77 1.80 -4.19
C VAL A 110 -9.11 2.37 -4.64
N GLY A 111 -10.12 1.52 -4.83
CA GLY A 111 -11.44 1.97 -5.24
C GLY A 111 -12.13 2.88 -4.23
N VAL A 112 -11.97 2.63 -2.92
CA VAL A 112 -12.50 3.52 -1.86
C VAL A 112 -11.74 4.85 -1.87
N LEU A 113 -10.40 4.82 -1.96
CA LEU A 113 -9.57 6.04 -2.01
C LEU A 113 -9.93 6.88 -3.26
N THR A 114 -10.04 6.25 -4.42
CA THR A 114 -10.48 6.92 -5.66
C THR A 114 -11.90 7.49 -5.53
N ALA A 115 -12.84 6.76 -4.91
CA ALA A 115 -14.19 7.27 -4.69
C ALA A 115 -14.22 8.51 -3.76
N LYS A 116 -13.21 8.69 -2.94
CA LYS A 116 -12.99 9.86 -2.08
C LYS A 116 -12.10 10.93 -2.72
N SER A 117 -11.73 10.80 -3.99
CA SER A 117 -10.83 11.73 -4.71
C SER A 117 -9.45 11.86 -4.06
N LEU A 118 -8.97 10.80 -3.45
CA LEU A 118 -7.65 10.76 -2.84
C LEU A 118 -6.62 10.27 -3.86
N ASN A 119 -5.53 11.03 -4.01
CA ASN A 119 -4.42 10.70 -4.90
C ASN A 119 -3.47 9.72 -4.23
N ILE A 120 -3.13 8.63 -4.93
CA ILE A 120 -2.20 7.61 -4.46
C ILE A 120 -0.82 7.93 -5.01
N LEU A 121 0.14 8.15 -4.12
CA LEU A 121 1.53 8.46 -4.45
C LEU A 121 2.36 7.19 -4.69
N GLY A 122 2.04 6.10 -3.98
CA GLY A 122 2.74 4.84 -4.09
C GLY A 122 1.98 3.72 -3.39
N ALA A 123 2.29 2.47 -3.74
CA ALA A 123 1.70 1.29 -3.11
C ALA A 123 2.67 0.10 -3.13
N HIS A 124 2.67 -0.66 -2.03
CA HIS A 124 3.33 -1.96 -1.92
C HIS A 124 2.30 -3.04 -1.55
N ILE A 125 2.42 -4.20 -2.17
CA ILE A 125 1.52 -5.33 -1.91
C ILE A 125 2.37 -6.55 -1.58
N TYR A 126 2.19 -7.07 -0.37
CA TYR A 126 2.89 -8.27 0.08
C TYR A 126 1.89 -9.42 0.26
N LEU A 127 2.14 -10.48 -0.48
CA LEU A 127 1.34 -11.72 -0.43
C LEU A 127 2.09 -12.75 0.42
N LYS A 128 1.63 -12.98 1.64
CA LYS A 128 2.21 -14.03 2.50
C LYS A 128 1.82 -15.43 1.99
N LYS A 129 2.75 -16.37 2.06
CA LYS A 129 2.52 -17.78 1.65
C LYS A 129 1.45 -18.50 2.48
N ASP A 130 1.15 -18.00 3.69
CA ASP A 130 0.09 -18.52 4.58
C ASP A 130 -1.29 -17.86 4.35
N GLY A 131 -1.44 -17.07 3.27
CA GLY A 131 -2.71 -16.54 2.82
C GLY A 131 -3.08 -15.16 3.37
N TYR A 132 -2.21 -14.47 4.08
CA TYR A 132 -2.42 -13.07 4.44
C TYR A 132 -1.95 -12.13 3.33
N VAL A 133 -2.61 -10.99 3.24
CA VAL A 133 -2.25 -9.89 2.33
C VAL A 133 -2.03 -8.63 3.14
N ILE A 134 -0.95 -7.95 2.84
CA ILE A 134 -0.63 -6.62 3.37
C ILE A 134 -0.57 -5.67 2.18
N VAL A 135 -1.27 -4.55 2.28
CA VAL A 135 -1.27 -3.48 1.28
C VAL A 135 -0.90 -2.19 1.98
N SER A 136 0.28 -1.66 1.69
CA SER A 136 0.72 -0.34 2.13
C SER A 136 0.50 0.66 1.00
N VAL A 137 -0.17 1.78 1.28
CA VAL A 137 -0.48 2.83 0.29
C VAL A 137 -0.13 4.18 0.89
N GLN A 138 0.58 4.99 0.11
CA GLN A 138 0.81 6.41 0.41
C GLN A 138 -0.21 7.26 -0.33
N VAL A 139 -0.86 8.14 0.42
CA VAL A 139 -1.92 9.02 -0.10
C VAL A 139 -1.53 10.46 0.13
N GLU A 140 -1.65 11.28 -0.90
CA GLU A 140 -1.34 12.71 -0.82
C GLU A 140 -2.28 13.44 0.14
N GLU A 141 -1.72 14.37 0.94
CA GLU A 141 -2.53 15.30 1.70
C GLU A 141 -3.20 16.29 0.74
N ASN A 142 -4.51 16.42 0.84
CA ASN A 142 -5.30 17.37 0.06
C ASN A 142 -6.48 17.89 0.88
N GLU A 143 -7.33 18.75 0.30
CA GLU A 143 -8.49 19.35 0.98
C GLU A 143 -9.45 18.33 1.62
N VAL A 144 -9.51 17.11 1.09
CA VAL A 144 -10.36 16.01 1.63
C VAL A 144 -9.68 15.29 2.78
N ALA A 145 -8.35 15.14 2.69
CA ALA A 145 -7.51 14.44 3.67
C ALA A 145 -6.50 15.42 4.27
N THR A 146 -6.98 16.41 5.03
CA THR A 146 -6.14 17.42 5.67
C THR A 146 -5.76 16.95 7.07
N GLY A 147 -4.47 16.79 7.33
CA GLY A 147 -3.94 16.39 8.62
C GLY A 147 -4.60 15.10 9.15
N ASP A 148 -4.95 15.09 10.43
CA ASP A 148 -5.66 13.97 11.07
C ASP A 148 -7.20 14.12 10.96
N ASN A 149 -7.72 14.23 9.73
CA ASN A 149 -9.16 14.34 9.48
C ASN A 149 -9.89 13.02 9.84
N PHE A 150 -10.25 12.88 11.10
CA PHE A 150 -10.86 11.71 11.69
C PHE A 150 -12.12 11.22 10.92
N GLU A 151 -12.97 12.14 10.47
CA GLU A 151 -14.22 11.77 9.78
C GLU A 151 -13.96 11.14 8.41
N THR A 152 -13.01 11.66 7.62
CA THR A 152 -12.63 11.07 6.33
C THR A 152 -12.11 9.65 6.49
N TRP A 153 -11.22 9.41 7.44
CA TRP A 153 -10.63 8.09 7.67
C TRP A 153 -11.65 7.09 8.25
N LYS A 154 -12.56 7.57 9.07
CA LYS A 154 -13.70 6.78 9.56
C LYS A 154 -14.64 6.34 8.43
N GLU A 155 -14.96 7.23 7.50
CA GLU A 155 -15.77 6.91 6.34
C GLU A 155 -15.08 5.92 5.39
N ILE A 156 -13.77 6.06 5.16
CA ILE A 156 -12.97 5.11 4.39
C ILE A 156 -13.06 3.71 5.02
N LYS A 157 -12.91 3.62 6.34
CA LYS A 157 -13.02 2.35 7.08
C LYS A 157 -14.42 1.74 6.99
N LEU A 158 -15.46 2.55 7.07
CA LEU A 158 -16.85 2.10 6.89
C LEU A 158 -17.11 1.59 5.47
N ASN A 159 -16.67 2.32 4.45
CA ASN A 159 -16.79 1.92 3.05
C ASN A 159 -16.07 0.60 2.75
N LEU A 160 -14.87 0.42 3.31
CA LEU A 160 -14.16 -0.85 3.22
C LEU A 160 -14.94 -1.97 3.93
N SER A 161 -15.48 -1.72 5.12
CA SER A 161 -16.28 -2.71 5.85
C SER A 161 -17.49 -3.17 5.04
N ASP A 162 -18.19 -2.25 4.36
CA ASP A 162 -19.32 -2.57 3.51
C ASP A 162 -18.91 -3.37 2.25
N LEU A 163 -17.73 -3.09 1.69
CA LEU A 163 -17.18 -3.87 0.57
C LEU A 163 -16.72 -5.27 1.00
N PHE A 164 -16.07 -5.40 2.15
CA PHE A 164 -15.64 -6.71 2.64
C PHE A 164 -16.81 -7.59 3.08
N SER A 165 -17.86 -6.99 3.66
CA SER A 165 -19.11 -7.69 4.03
C SER A 165 -20.07 -7.88 2.87
N LYS A 166 -19.72 -7.47 1.64
CA LYS A 166 -20.54 -7.55 0.41
C LYS A 166 -21.90 -6.82 0.52
N LYS A 167 -22.04 -5.85 1.42
CA LYS A 167 -23.23 -5.00 1.52
C LYS A 167 -23.33 -4.02 0.36
N THR A 168 -22.22 -3.66 -0.24
CA THR A 168 -22.14 -2.82 -1.43
C THR A 168 -21.13 -3.38 -2.43
N SER A 169 -21.09 -2.82 -3.63
CA SER A 169 -20.08 -3.14 -4.64
C SER A 169 -19.29 -1.89 -5.02
N LEU A 170 -18.04 -2.09 -5.44
CA LEU A 170 -17.19 -1.01 -5.89
C LEU A 170 -17.82 -0.23 -7.06
N GLN A 171 -18.47 -0.95 -8.00
CA GLN A 171 -19.19 -0.31 -9.11
C GLN A 171 -20.30 0.64 -8.65
N LYS A 172 -21.07 0.23 -7.61
CA LYS A 172 -22.13 1.08 -7.04
C LYS A 172 -21.52 2.33 -6.39
N MET A 173 -20.45 2.18 -5.67
CA MET A 173 -19.72 3.28 -5.01
C MET A 173 -19.16 4.28 -6.04
N MET A 174 -18.54 3.80 -7.11
CA MET A 174 -17.99 4.64 -8.17
C MET A 174 -19.09 5.39 -8.95
N ARG A 175 -20.22 4.75 -9.22
CA ARG A 175 -21.38 5.41 -9.89
C ARG A 175 -21.97 6.54 -9.07
N SER A 176 -21.98 6.44 -7.74
CA SER A 176 -22.45 7.54 -6.89
C SER A 176 -21.56 8.76 -7.00
N ARG A 177 -20.21 8.58 -7.10
CA ARG A 177 -19.27 9.67 -7.33
C ARG A 177 -19.54 10.43 -8.63
N THR A 178 -19.74 9.72 -9.74
CA THR A 178 -19.96 10.32 -11.07
C THR A 178 -21.19 11.22 -11.12
N ARG A 179 -22.18 10.96 -10.26
CA ARG A 179 -23.38 11.82 -10.16
C ARG A 179 -23.15 13.13 -9.41
N TYR A 180 -22.16 13.19 -8.52
CA TYR A 180 -21.82 14.39 -7.73
C TYR A 180 -20.68 15.21 -8.36
N ALA A 181 -19.78 14.60 -9.12
CA ALA A 181 -18.82 15.30 -9.96
C ALA A 181 -19.58 15.77 -11.21
N GLY A 182 -20.19 16.94 -11.15
CA GLY A 182 -20.80 17.56 -12.31
C GLY A 182 -19.85 17.54 -13.49
N GLU A 183 -20.33 17.13 -14.67
CA GLU A 183 -19.58 17.05 -15.92
C GLU A 183 -18.80 18.35 -16.17
N LYS A 184 -17.54 18.40 -15.80
CA LYS A 184 -16.60 19.33 -16.43
C LYS A 184 -16.37 18.80 -17.84
N LYS A 185 -17.23 19.22 -18.78
CA LYS A 185 -17.02 19.05 -20.22
C LYS A 185 -15.80 19.86 -20.65
N GLY A 186 -14.62 19.34 -20.42
CA GLY A 186 -13.44 19.72 -21.18
C GLY A 186 -13.39 18.85 -22.43
N SER A 187 -13.40 19.47 -23.61
CA SER A 187 -13.11 18.80 -24.89
C SER A 187 -11.66 18.34 -24.89
N TYR A 188 -11.43 17.08 -24.54
CA TYR A 188 -10.11 16.48 -24.57
C TYR A 188 -10.18 15.20 -25.41
N GLU A 189 -9.16 14.97 -26.24
CA GLU A 189 -9.01 13.72 -26.99
C GLU A 189 -9.08 12.52 -26.06
N ALA A 190 -9.91 11.54 -26.43
CA ALA A 190 -10.10 10.34 -25.63
C ALA A 190 -8.86 9.45 -25.73
N ILE A 191 -8.00 9.48 -24.71
CA ILE A 191 -6.92 8.49 -24.56
C ILE A 191 -7.58 7.18 -24.10
N VAL A 192 -7.53 6.18 -24.95
CA VAL A 192 -7.98 4.82 -24.58
C VAL A 192 -6.93 4.21 -23.67
N PRO A 193 -7.29 3.85 -22.41
CA PRO A 193 -6.33 3.23 -21.51
C PRO A 193 -5.74 1.96 -22.12
N ARG A 194 -4.41 1.84 -22.07
CA ARG A 194 -3.67 0.65 -22.52
C ARG A 194 -2.86 0.09 -21.39
N VAL A 195 -2.88 -1.22 -21.27
CA VAL A 195 -1.99 -1.96 -20.35
C VAL A 195 -1.20 -2.94 -21.20
N GLN A 196 0.11 -2.87 -21.15
CA GLN A 196 1.03 -3.76 -21.83
C GLN A 196 1.90 -4.45 -20.81
N VAL A 197 2.02 -5.77 -20.93
CA VAL A 197 2.97 -6.57 -20.15
C VAL A 197 4.19 -6.79 -21.03
N GLU A 198 5.30 -6.17 -20.67
CA GLU A 198 6.57 -6.32 -21.37
C GLU A 198 7.28 -7.55 -20.80
N LYS A 199 7.38 -8.59 -21.64
CA LYS A 199 8.19 -9.78 -21.34
C LYS A 199 9.62 -9.51 -21.77
N GLU A 200 10.36 -8.71 -21.03
CA GLU A 200 11.80 -8.56 -21.26
C GLU A 200 12.60 -9.24 -20.15
N THR A 201 13.31 -10.25 -20.58
CA THR A 201 14.67 -10.76 -20.25
C THR A 201 15.21 -10.74 -18.81
N ALA A 202 14.44 -10.43 -17.80
CA ALA A 202 14.86 -10.66 -16.43
C ALA A 202 13.94 -11.70 -15.78
N ASP A 203 14.49 -12.82 -15.37
CA ASP A 203 13.74 -13.94 -14.74
C ASP A 203 13.09 -13.56 -13.39
N THR A 204 13.30 -12.33 -12.91
CA THR A 204 12.93 -11.89 -11.56
C THR A 204 11.82 -10.86 -11.48
N PHE A 205 11.48 -10.16 -12.56
CA PHE A 205 10.41 -9.14 -12.53
C PHE A 205 9.65 -9.04 -13.86
N THR A 206 8.41 -8.55 -13.76
CA THR A 206 7.55 -8.30 -14.91
C THR A 206 7.32 -6.80 -15.03
N VAL A 207 7.61 -6.22 -16.19
CA VAL A 207 7.35 -4.81 -16.47
C VAL A 207 5.93 -4.67 -17.01
N ILE A 208 5.14 -3.84 -16.37
CA ILE A 208 3.79 -3.48 -16.81
C ILE A 208 3.79 -2.02 -17.18
N ARG A 209 3.57 -1.72 -18.46
CA ARG A 209 3.38 -0.35 -18.95
C ARG A 209 1.90 -0.02 -18.93
N VAL A 210 1.52 1.04 -18.25
CA VAL A 210 0.16 1.56 -18.19
C VAL A 210 0.14 2.96 -18.83
N GLU A 211 -0.66 3.11 -19.87
CA GLU A 211 -0.97 4.41 -20.48
C GLU A 211 -2.43 4.71 -20.18
N ALA A 212 -2.68 5.71 -19.39
CA ALA A 212 -4.01 6.15 -19.00
C ALA A 212 -4.03 7.66 -18.78
N ARG A 213 -5.21 8.23 -18.87
CA ARG A 213 -5.41 9.62 -18.51
C ARG A 213 -5.52 9.76 -17.00
N ASP A 214 -4.90 10.78 -16.45
CA ASP A 214 -5.14 11.21 -15.08
C ASP A 214 -6.55 11.84 -14.99
N HIS A 215 -7.37 11.34 -14.09
CA HIS A 215 -8.75 11.75 -13.87
C HIS A 215 -8.96 12.41 -12.50
N LEU A 216 -7.89 12.90 -11.87
CA LEU A 216 -7.98 13.63 -10.61
C LEU A 216 -8.47 15.05 -10.78
#